data_a86a923d75cb5312afa1ab5cde9cae00
#
_entry.id   a86a923d75cb5312afa1ab5cde9cae00
#
_cell.length_a   1.000
_cell.length_b   1.000
_cell.length_c   1.000
_cell.angle_alpha   90.00
_cell.angle_beta   90.00
_cell.angle_gamma   90.00
#
_symmetry.space_group_name_H-M   'P 1'
#
loop_
_entity.id
_entity.type
_entity.pdbx_description
1 polymer ?
#
loop_
_entity_poly.entity_id
_entity_poly.type
_entity_poly.pdbx_seq_one_letter_code
_entity_poly.pdbx_strand_id
1 'polypeptide(L)'
;MSSNVITKDAPQKPAILFVGHGSRDNEAVSEFYQLAEQFSARFPDRMVETGFLEFVRPIIGDAVQKLVDQGATHIHAVPGMLMIGAHAKNDIPSELNNQQLKHGIKISYGSELGVDAKMLQAAQDRIKQAEAQFKDYDPATDRKDTLLVVIGRGATDPDANSNISKITRFLEEGMGFGWAATGFSGVTAPLVPECLEKTHGLGFKRVIVFPYFLFTGRLVKRIYAATDEYIAAHPDVEVVKAPYLNANEKVIDTFVERLDQITGGDAN
;
A
#
# COMPACT_ATOMS: atom_id res chain seq x y z
N MET A 1 11.54 41.92 23.50
CA MET A 1 10.44 40.97 23.71
C MET A 1 9.34 41.34 22.71
N SER A 2 9.37 40.76 21.52
CA SER A 2 8.34 40.97 20.51
C SER A 2 7.55 39.69 20.40
N SER A 3 6.35 39.74 20.99
CA SER A 3 5.36 38.66 20.86
C SER A 3 4.88 38.59 19.43
N ASN A 4 5.27 37.56 18.70
CA ASN A 4 4.66 37.17 17.42
C ASN A 4 3.20 36.78 17.69
N VAL A 5 2.30 37.74 17.53
CA VAL A 5 0.88 37.48 17.43
C VAL A 5 0.66 36.81 16.06
N ILE A 6 0.36 35.52 16.08
CA ILE A 6 -0.14 34.79 14.90
C ILE A 6 -1.47 35.45 14.55
N THR A 7 -1.48 36.28 13.52
CA THR A 7 -2.68 36.92 12.97
C THR A 7 -3.59 35.83 12.38
N LYS A 8 -4.77 35.67 12.97
CA LYS A 8 -5.79 34.66 12.66
C LYS A 8 -6.49 34.84 11.28
N ASP A 9 -6.08 35.78 10.44
CA ASP A 9 -6.84 36.25 9.26
C ASP A 9 -6.09 36.20 7.92
N ALA A 10 -4.96 35.51 7.80
CA ALA A 10 -4.40 35.27 6.48
C ALA A 10 -5.17 34.12 5.79
N PRO A 11 -5.56 34.23 4.50
CA PRO A 11 -6.26 33.15 3.81
C PRO A 11 -5.41 31.90 3.87
N GLN A 12 -5.99 30.83 4.42
CA GLN A 12 -5.29 29.54 4.47
C GLN A 12 -5.07 29.05 3.05
N LYS A 13 -3.83 28.68 2.72
CA LYS A 13 -3.46 28.03 1.47
C LYS A 13 -3.09 26.58 1.78
N PRO A 14 -4.07 25.68 1.81
CA PRO A 14 -3.80 24.28 2.08
C PRO A 14 -3.07 23.64 0.89
N ALA A 15 -2.12 22.77 1.20
CA ALA A 15 -1.36 21.99 0.23
C ALA A 15 -1.36 20.50 0.62
N ILE A 16 -1.06 19.65 -0.33
CA ILE A 16 -1.00 18.20 -0.14
C ILE A 16 0.44 17.75 -0.31
N LEU A 17 0.92 16.94 0.62
CA LEU A 17 2.19 16.24 0.53
C LEU A 17 1.93 14.74 0.46
N PHE A 18 2.21 14.10 -0.67
CA PHE A 18 2.14 12.66 -0.79
C PHE A 18 3.48 12.04 -0.39
N VAL A 19 3.48 11.25 0.70
CA VAL A 19 4.71 10.78 1.34
C VAL A 19 5.00 9.33 0.98
N GLY A 20 6.13 9.08 0.28
CA GLY A 20 6.65 7.75 0.03
C GLY A 20 7.73 7.34 1.03
N HIS A 21 7.88 6.04 1.25
CA HIS A 21 9.04 5.52 1.98
C HIS A 21 10.34 5.73 1.18
N GLY A 22 10.25 5.54 -0.14
CA GLY A 22 11.36 5.43 -1.05
C GLY A 22 11.80 3.98 -1.29
N SER A 23 12.54 3.77 -2.36
CA SER A 23 13.02 2.44 -2.76
C SER A 23 14.35 2.55 -3.50
N ARG A 24 15.17 1.49 -3.41
CA ARG A 24 16.37 1.33 -4.25
C ARG A 24 16.07 0.66 -5.59
N ASP A 25 14.82 0.25 -5.82
CA ASP A 25 14.35 -0.32 -7.08
C ASP A 25 13.69 0.79 -7.91
N ASN A 26 14.28 1.11 -9.06
CA ASN A 26 13.82 2.20 -9.91
C ASN A 26 12.41 1.95 -10.49
N GLU A 27 12.02 0.69 -10.72
CA GLU A 27 10.68 0.35 -11.21
C GLU A 27 9.65 0.68 -10.13
N ALA A 28 9.92 0.33 -8.86
CA ALA A 28 9.06 0.68 -7.73
C ALA A 28 8.92 2.20 -7.54
N VAL A 29 10.00 2.94 -7.75
CA VAL A 29 9.97 4.42 -7.71
C VAL A 29 9.11 4.99 -8.84
N SER A 30 9.26 4.44 -10.07
CA SER A 30 8.46 4.85 -11.22
C SER A 30 6.96 4.59 -10.99
N GLU A 31 6.59 3.42 -10.46
CA GLU A 31 5.20 3.09 -10.12
C GLU A 31 4.65 3.99 -9.02
N PHE A 32 5.48 4.35 -8.02
CA PHE A 32 5.07 5.31 -7.00
C PHE A 32 4.74 6.68 -7.60
N TYR A 33 5.57 7.18 -8.53
CA TYR A 33 5.28 8.44 -9.20
C TYR A 33 4.03 8.38 -10.06
N GLN A 34 3.77 7.27 -10.76
CA GLN A 34 2.52 7.07 -11.51
C GLN A 34 1.30 7.10 -10.59
N LEU A 35 1.39 6.46 -9.42
CA LEU A 35 0.36 6.52 -8.39
C LEU A 35 0.16 7.96 -7.88
N ALA A 36 1.26 8.66 -7.57
CA ALA A 36 1.23 10.04 -7.10
C ALA A 36 0.63 11.00 -8.13
N GLU A 37 0.91 10.79 -9.41
CA GLU A 37 0.32 11.57 -10.51
C GLU A 37 -1.20 11.35 -10.60
N GLN A 38 -1.66 10.10 -10.55
CA GLN A 38 -3.10 9.78 -10.55
C GLN A 38 -3.81 10.32 -9.31
N PHE A 39 -3.18 10.24 -8.14
CA PHE A 39 -3.69 10.87 -6.93
C PHE A 39 -3.77 12.39 -7.07
N SER A 40 -2.70 13.03 -7.54
CA SER A 40 -2.64 14.48 -7.75
C SER A 40 -3.70 14.98 -8.74
N ALA A 41 -3.99 14.20 -9.79
CA ALA A 41 -5.01 14.53 -10.79
C ALA A 41 -6.43 14.66 -10.21
N ARG A 42 -6.69 14.11 -9.01
CA ARG A 42 -7.95 14.32 -8.29
C ARG A 42 -8.07 15.72 -7.66
N PHE A 43 -6.99 16.51 -7.64
CA PHE A 43 -6.91 17.81 -6.97
C PHE A 43 -6.28 18.87 -7.88
N PRO A 44 -6.89 19.19 -9.06
CA PRO A 44 -6.28 20.05 -10.07
C PRO A 44 -6.02 21.49 -9.60
N ASP A 45 -6.78 21.97 -8.61
CA ASP A 45 -6.69 23.33 -8.08
C ASP A 45 -5.86 23.43 -6.79
N ARG A 46 -5.20 22.33 -6.38
CA ARG A 46 -4.40 22.29 -5.16
C ARG A 46 -2.91 22.15 -5.45
N MET A 47 -2.09 22.71 -4.58
CA MET A 47 -0.66 22.43 -4.55
C MET A 47 -0.45 21.01 -4.05
N VAL A 48 0.13 20.15 -4.89
CA VAL A 48 0.45 18.74 -4.54
C VAL A 48 1.92 18.49 -4.83
N GLU A 49 2.65 18.03 -3.84
CA GLU A 49 4.05 17.61 -3.98
C GLU A 49 4.24 16.21 -3.42
N THR A 50 5.28 15.55 -3.93
CA THR A 50 5.68 14.21 -3.49
C THR A 50 7.02 14.31 -2.78
N GLY A 51 7.14 13.66 -1.61
CA GLY A 51 8.39 13.58 -0.87
C GLY A 51 8.64 12.18 -0.32
N PHE A 52 9.90 11.77 -0.26
CA PHE A 52 10.29 10.45 0.24
C PHE A 52 11.00 10.54 1.59
N LEU A 53 10.82 9.51 2.41
CA LEU A 53 11.53 9.40 3.67
C LEU A 53 13.04 9.19 3.43
N GLU A 54 13.38 8.26 2.53
CA GLU A 54 14.76 7.88 2.24
C GLU A 54 14.96 7.37 0.79
N PHE A 55 16.21 7.14 0.39
CA PHE A 55 16.68 6.54 -0.89
C PHE A 55 16.40 7.34 -2.15
N VAL A 56 15.37 8.17 -2.20
CA VAL A 56 14.90 8.89 -3.41
C VAL A 56 14.75 10.38 -3.11
N ARG A 57 15.01 11.23 -4.10
CA ARG A 57 14.71 12.67 -4.03
C ARG A 57 13.50 13.02 -4.90
N PRO A 58 12.71 14.05 -4.52
CA PRO A 58 12.91 14.90 -3.34
C PRO A 58 12.60 14.14 -2.03
N ILE A 59 13.35 14.42 -0.97
CA ILE A 59 13.00 13.96 0.38
C ILE A 59 11.84 14.83 0.94
N ILE A 60 11.23 14.39 2.04
CA ILE A 60 10.11 15.09 2.71
C ILE A 60 10.45 16.57 2.90
N GLY A 61 11.65 16.89 3.41
CA GLY A 61 12.07 18.27 3.66
C GLY A 61 12.15 19.13 2.39
N ASP A 62 12.64 18.57 1.26
CA ASP A 62 12.71 19.27 -0.02
C ASP A 62 11.29 19.60 -0.55
N ALA A 63 10.36 18.63 -0.43
CA ALA A 63 8.97 18.79 -0.88
C ALA A 63 8.20 19.82 -0.01
N VAL A 64 8.38 19.77 1.31
CA VAL A 64 7.80 20.76 2.23
C VAL A 64 8.32 22.16 1.92
N GLN A 65 9.64 22.33 1.73
CA GLN A 65 10.24 23.61 1.36
C GLN A 65 9.59 24.16 0.08
N LYS A 66 9.42 23.34 -0.95
CA LYS A 66 8.80 23.75 -2.21
C LYS A 66 7.35 24.22 -2.02
N LEU A 67 6.55 23.51 -1.21
CA LEU A 67 5.19 23.92 -0.88
C LEU A 67 5.16 25.26 -0.11
N VAL A 68 6.07 25.46 0.83
CA VAL A 68 6.20 26.73 1.58
C VAL A 68 6.59 27.89 0.66
N ASP A 69 7.52 27.68 -0.28
CA ASP A 69 7.92 28.69 -1.27
C ASP A 69 6.76 29.07 -2.21
N GLN A 70 5.80 28.15 -2.44
CA GLN A 70 4.54 28.41 -3.16
C GLN A 70 3.49 29.12 -2.30
N GLY A 71 3.77 29.32 -1.02
CA GLY A 71 2.92 30.02 -0.06
C GLY A 71 1.96 29.14 0.72
N ALA A 72 2.22 27.82 0.81
CA ALA A 72 1.44 26.92 1.66
C ALA A 72 1.53 27.34 3.14
N THR A 73 0.40 27.39 3.81
CA THR A 73 0.29 27.70 5.26
C THR A 73 -0.13 26.50 6.08
N HIS A 74 -0.73 25.52 5.45
CA HIS A 74 -1.11 24.24 6.03
C HIS A 74 -0.84 23.11 5.03
N ILE A 75 -0.12 22.09 5.43
CA ILE A 75 0.19 20.91 4.60
C ILE A 75 -0.55 19.70 5.16
N HIS A 76 -1.29 19.02 4.30
CA HIS A 76 -1.91 17.74 4.60
C HIS A 76 -1.04 16.61 4.01
N ALA A 77 -0.33 15.90 4.87
CA ALA A 77 0.57 14.82 4.47
C ALA A 77 -0.16 13.47 4.48
N VAL A 78 -0.20 12.80 3.34
CA VAL A 78 -0.82 11.49 3.14
C VAL A 78 0.25 10.45 2.88
N PRO A 79 0.37 9.40 3.72
CA PRO A 79 1.35 8.33 3.48
C PRO A 79 0.93 7.42 2.34
N GLY A 80 1.74 7.34 1.29
CA GLY A 80 1.60 6.44 0.15
C GLY A 80 2.03 5.02 0.49
N MET A 81 1.43 4.41 1.53
CA MET A 81 1.85 3.11 2.09
C MET A 81 0.64 2.25 2.44
N LEU A 82 0.80 0.92 2.25
CA LEU A 82 -0.22 -0.07 2.64
C LEU A 82 -0.38 -0.16 4.16
N MET A 83 0.73 -0.39 4.83
CA MET A 83 0.84 -0.54 6.27
C MET A 83 2.07 0.23 6.71
N ILE A 84 1.93 1.03 7.74
CA ILE A 84 3.07 1.68 8.37
C ILE A 84 3.53 0.78 9.51
N GLY A 85 4.80 0.38 9.47
CA GLY A 85 5.39 -0.46 10.48
C GLY A 85 6.81 -0.03 10.84
N ALA A 86 7.31 -0.56 11.94
CA ALA A 86 8.67 -0.34 12.42
C ALA A 86 9.07 1.16 12.48
N HIS A 87 10.23 1.51 11.91
CA HIS A 87 10.78 2.87 11.99
C HIS A 87 9.90 3.93 11.31
N ALA A 88 9.28 3.63 10.17
CA ALA A 88 8.45 4.61 9.45
C ALA A 88 7.28 5.16 10.30
N LYS A 89 6.82 4.39 11.29
CA LYS A 89 5.77 4.78 12.26
C LYS A 89 6.19 5.98 13.12
N ASN A 90 7.48 6.16 13.33
CA ASN A 90 8.04 7.25 14.14
C ASN A 90 8.78 8.27 13.26
N ASP A 91 9.52 7.82 12.24
CA ASP A 91 10.43 8.67 11.48
C ASP A 91 9.67 9.68 10.61
N ILE A 92 8.57 9.28 9.97
CA ILE A 92 7.76 10.20 9.16
C ILE A 92 7.11 11.28 10.02
N PRO A 93 6.38 10.96 11.12
CA PRO A 93 5.84 11.99 12.00
C PRO A 93 6.91 12.90 12.60
N SER A 94 8.07 12.36 12.96
CA SER A 94 9.19 13.13 13.50
C SER A 94 9.74 14.11 12.47
N GLU A 95 9.93 13.67 11.23
CA GLU A 95 10.40 14.54 10.15
C GLU A 95 9.37 15.64 9.83
N LEU A 96 8.08 15.29 9.72
CA LEU A 96 7.01 16.26 9.49
C LEU A 96 6.93 17.30 10.63
N ASN A 97 7.10 16.89 11.88
CA ASN A 97 7.14 17.80 13.02
C ASN A 97 8.36 18.75 12.96
N ASN A 98 9.54 18.23 12.58
CA ASN A 98 10.73 19.05 12.37
C ASN A 98 10.49 20.13 11.29
N GLN A 99 9.86 19.76 10.17
CA GLN A 99 9.53 20.68 9.11
C GLN A 99 8.47 21.70 9.55
N GLN A 100 7.46 21.30 10.32
CA GLN A 100 6.46 22.19 10.91
C GLN A 100 7.12 23.28 11.78
N LEU A 101 8.03 22.88 12.66
CA LEU A 101 8.76 23.80 13.54
C LEU A 101 9.70 24.73 12.74
N LYS A 102 10.41 24.18 11.77
CA LYS A 102 11.36 24.93 10.92
C LYS A 102 10.69 26.05 10.14
N HIS A 103 9.52 25.79 9.58
CA HIS A 103 8.81 26.70 8.68
C HIS A 103 7.69 27.51 9.35
N GLY A 104 7.33 27.19 10.61
CA GLY A 104 6.23 27.85 11.32
C GLY A 104 4.86 27.62 10.68
N ILE A 105 4.66 26.50 10.00
CA ILE A 105 3.41 26.12 9.32
C ILE A 105 2.73 24.98 10.07
N LYS A 106 1.46 24.71 9.76
CA LYS A 106 0.77 23.51 10.27
C LYS A 106 0.95 22.35 9.31
N ILE A 107 1.25 21.14 9.83
CA ILE A 107 1.26 19.90 9.06
C ILE A 107 0.33 18.89 9.74
N SER A 108 -0.71 18.44 9.03
CA SER A 108 -1.57 17.34 9.47
C SER A 108 -1.13 16.06 8.77
N TYR A 109 -1.09 14.94 9.48
CA TYR A 109 -0.63 13.66 8.94
C TYR A 109 -1.76 12.64 8.97
N GLY A 110 -2.04 12.02 7.82
CA GLY A 110 -3.07 11.02 7.63
C GLY A 110 -2.62 9.60 7.95
N SER A 111 -3.58 8.69 7.98
CA SER A 111 -3.34 7.26 8.16
C SER A 111 -2.87 6.60 6.85
N GLU A 112 -2.22 5.45 7.00
CA GLU A 112 -1.95 4.53 5.89
C GLU A 112 -3.25 3.96 5.29
N LEU A 113 -3.12 3.23 4.17
CA LEU A 113 -4.27 2.54 3.56
C LEU A 113 -4.92 1.53 4.50
N GLY A 114 -4.12 0.75 5.21
CA GLY A 114 -4.58 -0.17 6.26
C GLY A 114 -5.51 -1.28 5.78
N VAL A 115 -6.39 -1.72 6.68
CA VAL A 115 -7.47 -2.67 6.39
C VAL A 115 -8.72 -1.84 6.05
N ASP A 116 -9.03 -1.74 4.78
CA ASP A 116 -10.08 -0.87 4.25
C ASP A 116 -10.93 -1.61 3.21
N ALA A 117 -12.22 -1.31 3.13
CA ALA A 117 -13.15 -1.97 2.22
C ALA A 117 -12.76 -1.77 0.74
N LYS A 118 -12.29 -0.58 0.34
CA LYS A 118 -11.84 -0.31 -1.03
C LYS A 118 -10.55 -1.06 -1.34
N MET A 119 -9.66 -1.20 -0.36
CA MET A 119 -8.44 -2.01 -0.50
C MET A 119 -8.74 -3.48 -0.69
N LEU A 120 -9.78 -4.01 -0.01
CA LEU A 120 -10.28 -5.38 -0.25
C LEU A 120 -10.87 -5.52 -1.66
N GLN A 121 -11.61 -4.52 -2.15
CA GLN A 121 -12.11 -4.50 -3.54
C GLN A 121 -10.96 -4.48 -4.56
N ALA A 122 -9.93 -3.65 -4.35
CA ALA A 122 -8.74 -3.65 -5.19
C ALA A 122 -8.04 -5.03 -5.22
N ALA A 123 -7.94 -5.69 -4.07
CA ALA A 123 -7.40 -7.05 -3.97
C ALA A 123 -8.28 -8.07 -4.72
N GLN A 124 -9.60 -7.99 -4.57
CA GLN A 124 -10.54 -8.84 -5.30
C GLN A 124 -10.40 -8.68 -6.82
N ASP A 125 -10.21 -7.46 -7.32
CA ASP A 125 -10.00 -7.20 -8.75
C ASP A 125 -8.74 -7.90 -9.26
N ARG A 126 -7.64 -7.88 -8.49
CA ARG A 126 -6.38 -8.57 -8.83
C ARG A 126 -6.52 -10.08 -8.79
N ILE A 127 -7.24 -10.60 -7.82
CA ILE A 127 -7.53 -12.03 -7.71
C ILE A 127 -8.39 -12.49 -8.89
N LYS A 128 -9.43 -11.75 -9.28
CA LYS A 128 -10.25 -12.04 -10.48
C LYS A 128 -9.43 -12.04 -11.77
N GLN A 129 -8.43 -11.15 -11.88
CA GLN A 129 -7.50 -11.19 -13.02
C GLN A 129 -6.65 -12.47 -13.04
N ALA A 130 -6.30 -13.01 -11.88
CA ALA A 130 -5.61 -14.29 -11.78
C ALA A 130 -6.54 -15.46 -12.11
N GLU A 131 -7.77 -15.46 -11.61
CA GLU A 131 -8.79 -16.47 -11.91
C GLU A 131 -9.00 -16.66 -13.42
N ALA A 132 -8.94 -15.56 -14.19
CA ALA A 132 -9.07 -15.59 -15.65
C ALA A 132 -7.91 -16.32 -16.37
N GLN A 133 -6.82 -16.67 -15.67
CA GLN A 133 -5.70 -17.46 -16.22
C GLN A 133 -5.94 -18.98 -16.11
N PHE A 134 -6.84 -19.42 -15.23
CA PHE A 134 -7.19 -20.83 -15.14
C PHE A 134 -8.00 -21.29 -16.36
N LYS A 135 -7.77 -22.53 -16.77
CA LYS A 135 -8.59 -23.15 -17.81
C LYS A 135 -9.91 -23.65 -17.21
N ASP A 136 -11.01 -23.37 -17.92
CA ASP A 136 -12.35 -23.88 -17.58
C ASP A 136 -12.75 -23.57 -16.10
N TYR A 137 -12.52 -22.33 -15.65
CA TYR A 137 -12.77 -21.89 -14.28
C TYR A 137 -14.07 -21.12 -14.17
N ASP A 138 -14.97 -21.60 -13.30
CA ASP A 138 -16.18 -20.87 -12.89
C ASP A 138 -16.03 -20.40 -11.43
N PRO A 139 -15.88 -19.08 -11.17
CA PRO A 139 -15.75 -18.55 -9.82
C PRO A 139 -16.92 -18.94 -8.88
N ALA A 140 -18.12 -19.19 -9.40
CA ALA A 140 -19.28 -19.54 -8.59
C ALA A 140 -19.18 -20.94 -7.99
N THR A 141 -18.48 -21.86 -8.64
CA THR A 141 -18.36 -23.26 -8.22
C THR A 141 -16.96 -23.64 -7.78
N ASP A 142 -15.92 -23.08 -8.44
CA ASP A 142 -14.56 -23.57 -8.30
C ASP A 142 -13.78 -22.92 -7.15
N ARG A 143 -14.18 -21.72 -6.68
CA ARG A 143 -13.50 -21.05 -5.55
C ARG A 143 -13.46 -21.88 -4.29
N LYS A 144 -14.51 -22.64 -3.98
CA LYS A 144 -14.54 -23.54 -2.81
C LYS A 144 -13.49 -24.66 -2.88
N ASP A 145 -13.02 -25.01 -4.08
CA ASP A 145 -12.00 -26.01 -4.34
C ASP A 145 -10.65 -25.37 -4.72
N THR A 146 -10.53 -24.05 -4.52
CA THR A 146 -9.32 -23.25 -4.80
C THR A 146 -8.73 -22.69 -3.50
N LEU A 147 -7.42 -22.78 -3.37
CA LEU A 147 -6.64 -22.18 -2.30
C LEU A 147 -6.20 -20.77 -2.69
N LEU A 148 -6.45 -19.79 -1.83
CA LEU A 148 -5.88 -18.45 -1.94
C LEU A 148 -4.68 -18.30 -1.00
N VAL A 149 -3.50 -17.95 -1.52
CA VAL A 149 -2.29 -17.68 -0.72
C VAL A 149 -1.96 -16.20 -0.81
N VAL A 150 -2.23 -15.45 0.26
CA VAL A 150 -1.95 -14.03 0.34
C VAL A 150 -0.57 -13.80 0.95
N ILE A 151 0.29 -13.12 0.22
CA ILE A 151 1.67 -12.87 0.64
C ILE A 151 1.86 -11.41 1.00
N GLY A 152 2.08 -11.15 2.30
CA GLY A 152 2.49 -9.85 2.80
C GLY A 152 4.01 -9.64 2.79
N ARG A 153 4.43 -8.40 3.09
CA ARG A 153 5.87 -8.07 3.20
C ARG A 153 6.54 -8.83 4.36
N GLY A 154 5.84 -8.92 5.49
CA GLY A 154 6.39 -9.31 6.77
C GLY A 154 7.09 -8.13 7.48
N ALA A 155 6.92 -8.06 8.78
CA ALA A 155 7.47 -7.02 9.63
C ALA A 155 7.81 -7.56 11.02
N THR A 156 8.64 -6.83 11.76
CA THR A 156 8.84 -7.07 13.22
C THR A 156 7.65 -6.56 14.05
N ASP A 157 6.79 -5.74 13.44
CA ASP A 157 5.58 -5.22 14.06
C ASP A 157 4.45 -6.26 13.89
N PRO A 158 3.94 -6.85 15.00
CA PRO A 158 2.88 -7.86 14.95
C PRO A 158 1.55 -7.29 14.43
N ASP A 159 1.26 -6.00 14.60
CA ASP A 159 0.03 -5.37 14.09
C ASP A 159 0.02 -5.38 12.56
N ALA A 160 1.15 -5.03 11.92
CA ALA A 160 1.29 -5.08 10.47
C ALA A 160 1.08 -6.50 9.93
N ASN A 161 1.64 -7.51 10.59
CA ASN A 161 1.47 -8.92 10.21
C ASN A 161 0.02 -9.40 10.40
N SER A 162 -0.61 -9.03 11.53
CA SER A 162 -1.99 -9.40 11.82
C SER A 162 -2.99 -8.78 10.83
N ASN A 163 -2.69 -7.57 10.32
CA ASN A 163 -3.51 -6.93 9.30
C ASN A 163 -3.52 -7.71 7.98
N ILE A 164 -2.40 -8.32 7.57
CA ILE A 164 -2.37 -9.22 6.42
C ILE A 164 -3.25 -10.46 6.67
N SER A 165 -3.21 -11.03 7.87
CA SER A 165 -4.06 -12.17 8.23
C SER A 165 -5.56 -11.80 8.22
N LYS A 166 -5.93 -10.60 8.69
CA LYS A 166 -7.31 -10.08 8.58
C LYS A 166 -7.73 -9.93 7.13
N ILE A 167 -6.88 -9.35 6.28
CA ILE A 167 -7.16 -9.20 4.84
C ILE A 167 -7.34 -10.56 4.19
N THR A 168 -6.47 -11.54 4.50
CA THR A 168 -6.59 -12.91 4.01
C THR A 168 -7.97 -13.49 4.37
N ARG A 169 -8.39 -13.35 5.62
CA ARG A 169 -9.67 -13.86 6.09
C ARG A 169 -10.85 -13.18 5.41
N PHE A 170 -10.81 -11.84 5.24
CA PHE A 170 -11.87 -11.12 4.53
C PHE A 170 -11.97 -11.50 3.05
N LEU A 171 -10.84 -11.75 2.39
CA LEU A 171 -10.83 -12.22 1.01
C LEU A 171 -11.36 -13.64 0.88
N GLU A 172 -10.97 -14.55 1.78
CA GLU A 172 -11.47 -15.92 1.85
C GLU A 172 -13.00 -15.94 1.95
N GLU A 173 -13.56 -15.30 2.98
CA GLU A 173 -14.99 -15.29 3.24
C GLU A 173 -15.75 -14.49 2.17
N GLY A 174 -15.25 -13.30 1.83
CA GLY A 174 -15.93 -12.39 0.90
C GLY A 174 -15.96 -12.87 -0.55
N MET A 175 -15.02 -13.72 -0.96
CA MET A 175 -14.96 -14.31 -2.30
C MET A 175 -15.43 -15.77 -2.32
N GLY A 176 -15.49 -16.45 -1.19
CA GLY A 176 -15.94 -17.84 -1.08
C GLY A 176 -14.89 -18.88 -1.46
N PHE A 177 -13.61 -18.60 -1.18
CA PHE A 177 -12.54 -19.59 -1.34
C PHE A 177 -12.68 -20.71 -0.33
N GLY A 178 -12.30 -21.94 -0.72
CA GLY A 178 -12.35 -23.10 0.17
C GLY A 178 -11.39 -22.98 1.35
N TRP A 179 -10.27 -22.33 1.14
CA TRP A 179 -9.29 -22.00 2.18
C TRP A 179 -8.41 -20.83 1.73
N ALA A 180 -7.91 -20.07 2.70
CA ALA A 180 -6.87 -19.09 2.44
C ALA A 180 -5.74 -19.19 3.46
N ALA A 181 -4.52 -18.97 3.00
CA ALA A 181 -3.31 -18.96 3.82
C ALA A 181 -2.59 -17.62 3.72
N THR A 182 -1.98 -17.21 4.83
CA THR A 182 -1.12 -16.04 4.90
C THR A 182 0.33 -16.47 4.91
N GLY A 183 1.13 -15.93 3.99
CA GLY A 183 2.59 -16.05 3.97
C GLY A 183 3.25 -14.67 3.90
N PHE A 184 4.58 -14.66 4.03
CA PHE A 184 5.36 -13.43 4.04
C PHE A 184 6.60 -13.53 3.14
N SER A 185 7.01 -12.41 2.56
CA SER A 185 8.19 -12.37 1.69
C SER A 185 9.51 -12.29 2.47
N GLY A 186 9.45 -12.02 3.77
CA GLY A 186 10.62 -11.94 4.67
C GLY A 186 10.23 -11.54 6.08
N VAL A 187 11.21 -11.44 6.96
CA VAL A 187 11.13 -10.97 8.36
C VAL A 187 10.35 -11.90 9.29
N THR A 188 9.17 -12.37 8.92
CA THR A 188 8.32 -13.26 9.73
C THR A 188 7.90 -14.49 8.94
N ALA A 189 7.62 -15.58 9.64
CA ALA A 189 7.17 -16.85 9.08
C ALA A 189 5.62 -16.94 9.02
N PRO A 190 5.07 -17.82 8.13
CA PRO A 190 5.79 -18.65 7.17
C PRO A 190 6.29 -17.83 5.97
N LEU A 191 7.49 -18.13 5.49
CA LEU A 191 7.99 -17.59 4.23
C LEU A 191 7.27 -18.23 3.02
N VAL A 192 7.37 -17.60 1.83
CA VAL A 192 6.63 -18.06 0.63
C VAL A 192 6.80 -19.53 0.33
N PRO A 193 8.04 -20.10 0.20
CA PRO A 193 8.19 -21.54 -0.05
C PRO A 193 7.57 -22.39 1.06
N GLU A 194 7.81 -22.04 2.31
CA GLU A 194 7.30 -22.76 3.47
C GLU A 194 5.75 -22.72 3.54
N CYS A 195 5.14 -21.57 3.17
CA CYS A 195 3.69 -21.43 3.12
C CYS A 195 3.09 -22.32 2.04
N LEU A 196 3.67 -22.33 0.83
CA LEU A 196 3.20 -23.14 -0.29
C LEU A 196 3.33 -24.63 0.01
N GLU A 197 4.47 -25.11 0.53
CA GLU A 197 4.68 -26.49 0.90
C GLU A 197 3.73 -26.97 2.00
N LYS A 198 3.50 -26.16 3.03
CA LYS A 198 2.54 -26.50 4.10
C LYS A 198 1.11 -26.61 3.59
N THR A 199 0.73 -25.79 2.62
CA THR A 199 -0.63 -25.78 2.06
C THR A 199 -0.82 -26.84 0.98
N HIS A 200 0.24 -27.35 0.36
CA HIS A 200 0.18 -28.45 -0.61
C HIS A 200 -0.52 -29.69 -0.03
N GLY A 201 -0.22 -30.03 1.22
CA GLY A 201 -0.84 -31.14 1.94
C GLY A 201 -2.37 -31.02 2.17
N LEU A 202 -2.97 -29.86 1.90
CA LEU A 202 -4.43 -29.68 1.98
C LEU A 202 -5.17 -30.23 0.77
N GLY A 203 -4.48 -30.61 -0.31
CA GLY A 203 -5.04 -31.32 -1.45
C GLY A 203 -5.81 -30.45 -2.45
N PHE A 204 -5.67 -29.12 -2.41
CA PHE A 204 -6.23 -28.23 -3.42
C PHE A 204 -5.54 -28.45 -4.77
N LYS A 205 -6.34 -28.49 -5.84
CA LYS A 205 -5.84 -28.65 -7.21
C LYS A 205 -5.56 -27.32 -7.90
N ARG A 206 -6.11 -26.24 -7.37
CA ARG A 206 -5.91 -24.86 -7.87
C ARG A 206 -5.42 -23.97 -6.75
N VAL A 207 -4.42 -23.17 -7.04
CA VAL A 207 -3.83 -22.22 -6.08
C VAL A 207 -3.64 -20.85 -6.74
N ILE A 208 -4.09 -19.80 -6.07
CA ILE A 208 -3.82 -18.41 -6.46
C ILE A 208 -2.82 -17.84 -5.47
N VAL A 209 -1.65 -17.42 -5.94
CA VAL A 209 -0.66 -16.70 -5.14
C VAL A 209 -0.81 -15.20 -5.38
N PHE A 210 -1.19 -14.47 -4.34
CA PHE A 210 -1.47 -13.04 -4.41
C PHE A 210 -0.49 -12.23 -3.56
N PRO A 211 0.46 -11.49 -4.18
CA PRO A 211 1.28 -10.52 -3.47
C PRO A 211 0.47 -9.30 -3.06
N TYR A 212 0.24 -9.10 -1.76
CA TYR A 212 -0.43 -7.90 -1.24
C TYR A 212 0.59 -6.76 -1.08
N PHE A 213 0.92 -6.13 -2.19
CA PHE A 213 1.91 -5.05 -2.34
C PHE A 213 1.35 -3.93 -3.21
N LEU A 214 1.77 -2.68 -2.95
CA LEU A 214 1.43 -1.55 -3.82
C LEU A 214 2.25 -1.54 -5.09
N PHE A 215 3.55 -1.81 -4.99
CA PHE A 215 4.51 -1.62 -6.08
C PHE A 215 5.33 -2.88 -6.29
N THR A 216 5.90 -2.99 -7.50
CA THR A 216 6.93 -3.97 -7.80
C THR A 216 8.17 -3.79 -6.91
N GLY A 217 9.14 -4.65 -7.08
CA GLY A 217 10.42 -4.59 -6.40
C GLY A 217 10.98 -5.97 -6.11
N ARG A 218 12.16 -6.00 -5.49
CA ARG A 218 12.88 -7.25 -5.20
C ARG A 218 12.04 -8.28 -4.45
N LEU A 219 11.14 -7.84 -3.57
CA LEU A 219 10.30 -8.75 -2.78
C LEU A 219 9.22 -9.40 -3.64
N VAL A 220 8.51 -8.63 -4.47
CA VAL A 220 7.49 -9.15 -5.40
C VAL A 220 8.13 -10.10 -6.42
N LYS A 221 9.28 -9.71 -6.99
CA LYS A 221 10.05 -10.56 -7.91
C LYS A 221 10.46 -11.89 -7.26
N ARG A 222 10.87 -11.87 -5.97
CA ARG A 222 11.18 -13.07 -5.19
C ARG A 222 9.95 -13.93 -4.92
N ILE A 223 8.79 -13.34 -4.63
CA ILE A 223 7.53 -14.08 -4.47
C ILE A 223 7.22 -14.85 -5.74
N TYR A 224 7.28 -14.18 -6.90
CA TYR A 224 7.00 -14.82 -8.18
C TYR A 224 8.01 -15.92 -8.52
N ALA A 225 9.30 -15.70 -8.28
CA ALA A 225 10.33 -16.72 -8.49
C ALA A 225 10.09 -17.96 -7.61
N ALA A 226 9.83 -17.78 -6.32
CA ALA A 226 9.50 -18.88 -5.42
C ALA A 226 8.22 -19.63 -5.84
N THR A 227 7.25 -18.92 -6.40
CA THR A 227 6.03 -19.53 -6.95
C THR A 227 6.36 -20.35 -8.20
N ASP A 228 7.25 -19.86 -9.08
CA ASP A 228 7.69 -20.61 -10.28
C ASP A 228 8.46 -21.89 -9.91
N GLU A 229 9.30 -21.84 -8.87
CA GLU A 229 9.97 -23.01 -8.31
C GLU A 229 8.96 -24.05 -7.79
N TYR A 230 7.93 -23.58 -7.08
CA TYR A 230 6.85 -24.45 -6.58
C TYR A 230 6.05 -25.09 -7.73
N ILE A 231 5.69 -24.31 -8.77
CA ILE A 231 5.00 -24.83 -9.97
C ILE A 231 5.83 -25.94 -10.63
N ALA A 232 7.14 -25.75 -10.76
CA ALA A 232 8.02 -26.75 -11.37
C ALA A 232 8.14 -28.04 -10.54
N ALA A 233 8.05 -27.94 -9.21
CA ALA A 233 8.10 -29.07 -8.30
C ALA A 233 6.78 -29.85 -8.19
N HIS A 234 5.64 -29.17 -8.43
CA HIS A 234 4.28 -29.71 -8.22
C HIS A 234 3.41 -29.60 -9.49
N PRO A 235 3.69 -30.38 -10.55
CA PRO A 235 2.95 -30.30 -11.83
C PRO A 235 1.50 -30.82 -11.73
N ASP A 236 1.11 -31.40 -10.62
CA ASP A 236 -0.24 -31.88 -10.32
C ASP A 236 -1.17 -30.77 -9.79
N VAL A 237 -0.64 -29.58 -9.51
CA VAL A 237 -1.38 -28.42 -9.01
C VAL A 237 -1.37 -27.31 -10.06
N GLU A 238 -2.53 -26.77 -10.39
CA GLU A 238 -2.65 -25.61 -11.26
C GLU A 238 -2.48 -24.33 -10.45
N VAL A 239 -1.38 -23.61 -10.64
CA VAL A 239 -1.02 -22.44 -9.87
C VAL A 239 -0.98 -21.21 -10.75
N VAL A 240 -1.66 -20.12 -10.34
CA VAL A 240 -1.61 -18.82 -11.02
C VAL A 240 -1.09 -17.75 -10.08
N LYS A 241 -0.41 -16.76 -10.65
CA LYS A 241 0.13 -15.60 -9.93
C LYS A 241 -0.77 -14.40 -10.17
N ALA A 242 -1.38 -13.88 -9.12
CA ALA A 242 -2.12 -12.64 -9.19
C ALA A 242 -1.15 -11.45 -9.32
N PRO A 243 -1.50 -10.41 -10.08
CA PRO A 243 -0.76 -9.16 -10.04
C PRO A 243 -0.92 -8.50 -8.66
N TYR A 244 0.09 -7.75 -8.21
CA TYR A 244 0.00 -6.91 -7.01
C TYR A 244 -0.95 -5.73 -7.24
N LEU A 245 -1.26 -4.96 -6.18
CA LEU A 245 -2.30 -3.92 -6.20
C LEU A 245 -2.07 -2.84 -7.24
N ASN A 246 -0.86 -2.25 -7.27
CA ASN A 246 -0.48 -1.15 -8.16
C ASN A 246 -1.49 0.02 -8.09
N ALA A 247 -1.50 0.90 -9.08
CA ALA A 247 -2.40 2.04 -9.21
C ALA A 247 -3.82 1.60 -9.64
N ASN A 248 -4.47 0.73 -8.85
CA ASN A 248 -5.88 0.43 -9.00
C ASN A 248 -6.72 1.64 -8.55
N GLU A 249 -7.83 1.92 -9.21
CA GLU A 249 -8.70 3.06 -8.90
C GLU A 249 -9.13 3.08 -7.42
N LYS A 250 -9.44 1.91 -6.84
CA LYS A 250 -9.82 1.79 -5.43
C LYS A 250 -8.68 2.14 -4.47
N VAL A 251 -7.43 1.92 -4.87
CA VAL A 251 -6.25 2.37 -4.12
C VAL A 251 -6.20 3.90 -4.10
N ILE A 252 -6.40 4.56 -5.26
CA ILE A 252 -6.47 6.03 -5.36
C ILE A 252 -7.61 6.58 -4.51
N ASP A 253 -8.80 6.00 -4.62
CA ASP A 253 -9.98 6.40 -3.84
C ASP A 253 -9.74 6.29 -2.34
N THR A 254 -8.96 5.28 -1.90
CA THR A 254 -8.61 5.15 -0.48
C THR A 254 -7.65 6.26 -0.04
N PHE A 255 -6.68 6.66 -0.86
CA PHE A 255 -5.83 7.81 -0.54
C PHE A 255 -6.60 9.13 -0.47
N VAL A 256 -7.56 9.34 -1.36
CA VAL A 256 -8.47 10.51 -1.30
C VAL A 256 -9.20 10.52 0.04
N GLU A 257 -9.77 9.39 0.45
CA GLU A 257 -10.45 9.27 1.74
C GLU A 257 -9.51 9.53 2.95
N ARG A 258 -8.24 9.08 2.89
CA ARG A 258 -7.25 9.40 3.94
C ARG A 258 -6.96 10.90 4.01
N LEU A 259 -6.95 11.59 2.88
CA LEU A 259 -6.85 13.05 2.84
C LEU A 259 -8.09 13.71 3.46
N ASP A 260 -9.31 13.27 3.08
CA ASP A 260 -10.56 13.82 3.59
C ASP A 260 -10.67 13.71 5.12
N GLN A 261 -10.18 12.61 5.70
CA GLN A 261 -10.15 12.41 7.16
C GLN A 261 -9.34 13.48 7.90
N ILE A 262 -8.31 14.06 7.28
CA ILE A 262 -7.45 15.07 7.92
C ILE A 262 -7.77 16.50 7.48
N THR A 263 -8.58 16.69 6.44
CA THR A 263 -9.08 18.02 6.01
C THR A 263 -10.43 18.36 6.60
N GLY A 264 -11.10 17.42 7.29
CA GLY A 264 -12.46 17.62 7.83
C GLY A 264 -13.56 17.61 6.76
N GLY A 265 -13.29 17.03 5.59
CA GLY A 265 -14.25 16.99 4.47
C GLY A 265 -14.22 18.23 3.57
N ASP A 266 -13.33 19.19 3.83
CA ASP A 266 -13.17 20.41 3.01
C ASP A 266 -12.31 20.14 1.73
N ALA A 267 -12.14 18.88 1.36
CA ALA A 267 -11.29 18.45 0.25
C ALA A 267 -11.97 18.54 -1.13
N ASN A 268 -13.26 18.92 -1.20
CA ASN A 268 -14.03 19.07 -2.45
C ASN A 268 -14.03 20.49 -2.97
#